data_014c8649c1e24e362b4bef221cfb06b1
#
_entry.id   014c8649c1e24e362b4bef221cfb06b1
#
_cell.length_a   1.000
_cell.length_b   1.000
_cell.length_c   1.000
_cell.angle_alpha   90.00
_cell.angle_beta   90.00
_cell.angle_gamma   90.00
#
_symmetry.space_group_name_H-M   'P 1'
#
loop_
_entity.id
_entity.type
_entity.pdbx_description
1 polymer ?
#
loop_
_entity_poly.entity_id
_entity_poly.type
_entity_poly.pdbx_seq_one_letter_code
_entity_poly.pdbx_strand_id
1 'polypeptide(L)'
;MSKFKKLTDFLKSLKCRLILLCILIGIVPSVLLRAGMLGSYENRAVSIRTSEILSQAKILANQIVSNDYLNNAESESAINVQLEQLSTIYDGRVMIIDEEFHIIKDTYNLDTGKTIISEEVIKSIQGEEISKYDSQNRYIEMTIPLVHVDPETENKRTIGVIMVSVSTDSINLNLEYLARNTLVMELIAIVAIIFAGTFIAIHLVAPFHAMAKSIEEIQTGYGDDALKIDAYTETRQICEKFNKMLGRMKVLDDSRQEFVSNVSHELKTPLTSMKVLADSINSMEDAPVELYQEFMSDIGNEVDRETKIINDLMS
;
A
#
# COMPACT_ATOMS: atom_id res chain seq x y z
N MET A 1 21.49 -19.91 14.18
CA MET A 1 20.85 -18.88 15.04
C MET A 1 21.25 -17.44 14.71
N SER A 2 22.48 -17.13 14.30
CA SER A 2 22.95 -15.73 14.00
C SER A 2 22.26 -15.07 12.80
N LYS A 3 21.98 -15.79 11.70
CA LYS A 3 21.34 -15.20 10.50
C LYS A 3 19.87 -14.82 10.72
N PHE A 4 19.14 -15.59 11.53
CA PHE A 4 17.74 -15.30 11.86
C PHE A 4 17.61 -14.05 12.75
N LYS A 5 18.54 -13.85 13.69
CA LYS A 5 18.57 -12.67 14.55
C LYS A 5 18.89 -11.39 13.76
N LYS A 6 19.82 -11.47 12.80
CA LYS A 6 20.12 -10.34 11.88
C LYS A 6 18.92 -9.98 10.99
N LEU A 7 18.16 -10.97 10.52
CA LEU A 7 16.97 -10.76 9.71
C LEU A 7 15.83 -10.13 10.52
N THR A 8 15.62 -10.57 11.76
CA THR A 8 14.61 -9.97 12.66
C THR A 8 14.98 -8.54 13.07
N ASP A 9 16.26 -8.25 13.29
CA ASP A 9 16.73 -6.91 13.61
C ASP A 9 16.63 -5.97 12.39
N PHE A 10 16.89 -6.47 11.19
CA PHE A 10 16.68 -5.73 9.94
C PHE A 10 15.19 -5.38 9.73
N LEU A 11 14.29 -6.33 9.95
CA LEU A 11 12.83 -6.10 9.84
C LEU A 11 12.28 -5.16 10.93
N LYS A 12 12.97 -5.06 12.08
CA LYS A 12 12.64 -4.10 13.13
C LYS A 12 13.13 -2.68 12.84
N SER A 13 14.06 -2.52 11.89
CA SER A 13 14.58 -1.21 11.50
C SER A 13 13.46 -0.30 10.99
N LEU A 14 13.44 0.94 11.44
CA LEU A 14 12.50 1.97 10.98
C LEU A 14 12.57 2.17 9.46
N LYS A 15 13.78 2.09 8.87
CA LYS A 15 13.98 2.14 7.41
C LYS A 15 13.20 1.04 6.69
N CYS A 16 13.33 -0.21 7.15
CA CYS A 16 12.68 -1.36 6.54
C CYS A 16 11.15 -1.23 6.65
N ARG A 17 10.64 -0.81 7.81
CA ARG A 17 9.19 -0.62 8.01
C ARG A 17 8.61 0.48 7.11
N LEU A 18 9.33 1.59 6.94
CA LEU A 18 8.93 2.67 6.02
C LEU A 18 8.89 2.20 4.56
N ILE A 19 9.92 1.47 4.12
CA ILE A 19 9.96 0.90 2.77
C ILE A 19 8.79 -0.07 2.56
N LEU A 20 8.56 -0.99 3.51
CA LEU A 20 7.44 -1.94 3.44
C LEU A 20 6.07 -1.22 3.40
N LEU A 21 5.91 -0.16 4.17
CA LEU A 21 4.69 0.64 4.17
C LEU A 21 4.48 1.34 2.82
N CYS A 22 5.52 1.92 2.23
CA CYS A 22 5.45 2.52 0.89
C CYS A 22 5.09 1.48 -0.18
N ILE A 23 5.70 0.29 -0.11
CA ILE A 23 5.40 -0.82 -1.01
C ILE A 23 3.93 -1.25 -0.86
N LEU A 24 3.45 -1.42 0.35
CA LEU A 24 2.07 -1.85 0.61
C LEU A 24 1.06 -0.81 0.11
N ILE A 25 1.27 0.47 0.41
CA ILE A 25 0.39 1.56 -0.03
C ILE A 25 0.41 1.72 -1.56
N GLY A 26 1.52 1.44 -2.22
CA GLY A 26 1.65 1.57 -3.68
C GLY A 26 1.13 0.35 -4.44
N ILE A 27 1.52 -0.86 -4.05
CA ILE A 27 1.22 -2.09 -4.81
C ILE A 27 -0.24 -2.52 -4.64
N VAL A 28 -0.78 -2.51 -3.42
CA VAL A 28 -2.14 -3.03 -3.18
C VAL A 28 -3.20 -2.28 -3.98
N PRO A 29 -3.26 -0.93 -3.98
CA PRO A 29 -4.20 -0.20 -4.82
C PRO A 29 -3.97 -0.40 -6.31
N SER A 30 -2.71 -0.49 -6.76
CA SER A 30 -2.36 -0.70 -8.18
C SER A 30 -2.94 -2.02 -8.70
N VAL A 31 -2.74 -3.12 -7.97
CA VAL A 31 -3.26 -4.45 -8.32
C VAL A 31 -4.80 -4.46 -8.34
N LEU A 32 -5.43 -3.83 -7.32
CA LEU A 32 -6.89 -3.74 -7.26
C LEU A 32 -7.48 -2.91 -8.41
N LEU A 33 -6.87 -1.78 -8.73
CA LEU A 33 -7.29 -0.94 -9.86
C LEU A 33 -7.16 -1.68 -11.18
N ARG A 34 -6.06 -2.40 -11.41
CA ARG A 34 -5.87 -3.21 -12.62
C ARG A 34 -6.95 -4.26 -12.75
N ALA A 35 -7.20 -5.05 -11.69
CA ALA A 35 -8.23 -6.08 -11.71
C ALA A 35 -9.64 -5.51 -11.98
N GLY A 36 -9.99 -4.42 -11.32
CA GLY A 36 -11.27 -3.72 -11.51
C GLY A 36 -11.41 -3.10 -12.90
N MET A 37 -10.34 -2.53 -13.45
CA MET A 37 -10.34 -1.92 -14.79
C MET A 37 -10.53 -2.96 -15.89
N LEU A 38 -9.83 -4.09 -15.82
CA LEU A 38 -9.94 -5.15 -16.82
C LEU A 38 -11.34 -5.79 -16.82
N GLY A 39 -11.88 -6.12 -15.63
CA GLY A 39 -13.24 -6.67 -15.53
C GLY A 39 -14.33 -5.67 -15.96
N SER A 40 -14.18 -4.40 -15.63
CA SER A 40 -15.12 -3.36 -16.07
C SER A 40 -15.05 -3.14 -17.57
N TYR A 41 -13.88 -3.21 -18.18
CA TYR A 41 -13.71 -3.08 -19.62
C TYR A 41 -14.38 -4.22 -20.37
N GLU A 42 -14.16 -5.48 -19.94
CA GLU A 42 -14.78 -6.66 -20.56
C GLU A 42 -16.31 -6.54 -20.55
N ASN A 43 -16.90 -6.35 -19.37
CA ASN A 43 -18.33 -6.22 -19.22
C ASN A 43 -18.93 -5.08 -20.07
N ARG A 44 -18.25 -3.95 -20.12
CA ARG A 44 -18.71 -2.79 -20.90
C ARG A 44 -18.56 -3.03 -22.39
N ALA A 45 -17.46 -3.63 -22.86
CA ALA A 45 -17.24 -3.93 -24.27
C ALA A 45 -18.26 -4.94 -24.80
N VAL A 46 -18.53 -6.00 -24.01
CA VAL A 46 -19.58 -6.98 -24.35
C VAL A 46 -20.96 -6.32 -24.36
N SER A 47 -21.30 -5.50 -23.38
CA SER A 47 -22.60 -4.81 -23.33
C SER A 47 -22.81 -3.87 -24.51
N ILE A 48 -21.81 -3.08 -24.86
CA ILE A 48 -21.86 -2.18 -26.04
C ILE A 48 -22.05 -3.02 -27.32
N ARG A 49 -21.23 -4.05 -27.51
CA ARG A 49 -21.29 -4.92 -28.67
C ARG A 49 -22.66 -5.57 -28.81
N THR A 50 -23.20 -6.11 -27.69
CA THR A 50 -24.55 -6.69 -27.66
C THR A 50 -25.62 -5.69 -28.09
N SER A 51 -25.57 -4.46 -27.52
CA SER A 51 -26.56 -3.42 -27.84
C SER A 51 -26.50 -2.98 -29.31
N GLU A 52 -25.30 -2.86 -29.89
CA GLU A 52 -25.11 -2.51 -31.30
C GLU A 52 -25.70 -3.58 -32.23
N ILE A 53 -25.34 -4.85 -31.98
CA ILE A 53 -25.82 -5.95 -32.80
C ILE A 53 -27.33 -6.13 -32.66
N LEU A 54 -27.86 -6.03 -31.45
CA LEU A 54 -29.29 -6.11 -31.19
C LEU A 54 -30.08 -5.06 -31.97
N SER A 55 -29.56 -3.81 -31.97
CA SER A 55 -30.17 -2.71 -32.74
C SER A 55 -30.18 -2.98 -34.23
N GLN A 56 -29.07 -3.44 -34.80
CA GLN A 56 -28.97 -3.78 -36.24
C GLN A 56 -29.84 -4.97 -36.59
N ALA A 57 -29.84 -6.02 -35.77
CA ALA A 57 -30.63 -7.20 -35.99
C ALA A 57 -32.17 -6.93 -35.89
N LYS A 58 -32.61 -6.00 -35.03
CA LYS A 58 -34.01 -5.54 -34.96
C LYS A 58 -34.42 -4.80 -36.22
N ILE A 59 -33.56 -3.94 -36.74
CA ILE A 59 -33.83 -3.25 -38.02
C ILE A 59 -34.00 -4.29 -39.13
N LEU A 60 -33.07 -5.25 -39.18
CA LEU A 60 -33.12 -6.33 -40.18
C LEU A 60 -34.33 -7.23 -39.99
N ALA A 61 -34.70 -7.57 -38.74
CA ALA A 61 -35.92 -8.35 -38.45
C ALA A 61 -37.19 -7.66 -39.01
N ASN A 62 -37.31 -6.35 -38.80
CA ASN A 62 -38.44 -5.57 -39.34
C ASN A 62 -38.43 -5.57 -40.88
N GLN A 63 -37.28 -5.49 -41.53
CA GLN A 63 -37.19 -5.56 -43.01
C GLN A 63 -37.55 -6.94 -43.54
N ILE A 64 -37.11 -8.02 -42.86
CA ILE A 64 -37.44 -9.40 -43.17
C ILE A 64 -38.95 -9.60 -43.17
N VAL A 65 -39.63 -9.11 -42.12
CA VAL A 65 -41.09 -9.21 -41.98
C VAL A 65 -41.81 -8.36 -43.03
N SER A 66 -41.37 -7.10 -43.25
CA SER A 66 -42.02 -6.16 -44.16
C SER A 66 -41.95 -6.58 -45.63
N ASN A 67 -40.91 -7.30 -46.04
CA ASN A 67 -40.69 -7.74 -47.42
C ASN A 67 -41.11 -9.20 -47.66
N ASP A 68 -41.77 -9.82 -46.71
CA ASP A 68 -42.20 -11.25 -46.82
C ASP A 68 -41.04 -12.19 -47.20
N TYR A 69 -39.86 -11.94 -46.60
CA TYR A 69 -38.63 -12.61 -46.94
C TYR A 69 -38.68 -14.14 -46.76
N LEU A 70 -39.42 -14.63 -45.76
CA LEU A 70 -39.51 -16.07 -45.49
C LEU A 70 -40.08 -16.87 -46.70
N ASN A 71 -40.96 -16.25 -47.50
CA ASN A 71 -41.53 -16.86 -48.70
C ASN A 71 -40.70 -16.61 -49.97
N ASN A 72 -39.82 -15.60 -49.97
CA ASN A 72 -39.11 -15.14 -51.18
C ASN A 72 -37.59 -14.97 -50.95
N ALA A 73 -36.97 -15.75 -50.06
CA ALA A 73 -35.60 -15.57 -49.60
C ALA A 73 -34.53 -15.52 -50.72
N GLU A 74 -34.70 -16.24 -51.79
CA GLU A 74 -33.77 -16.25 -52.92
C GLU A 74 -33.87 -14.99 -53.80
N SER A 75 -35.01 -14.33 -53.82
CA SER A 75 -35.27 -13.15 -54.67
C SER A 75 -34.90 -11.84 -54.01
N GLU A 76 -34.81 -11.78 -52.69
CA GLU A 76 -34.55 -10.57 -51.91
C GLU A 76 -33.05 -10.31 -51.73
N SER A 77 -32.41 -9.91 -52.84
CA SER A 77 -30.95 -9.65 -52.86
C SER A 77 -30.50 -8.58 -51.85
N ALA A 78 -31.32 -7.55 -51.59
CA ALA A 78 -30.98 -6.46 -50.66
C ALA A 78 -30.87 -6.95 -49.23
N ILE A 79 -31.79 -7.78 -48.73
CA ILE A 79 -31.76 -8.37 -47.39
C ILE A 79 -30.58 -9.33 -47.27
N ASN A 80 -30.33 -10.16 -48.30
CA ASN A 80 -29.19 -11.06 -48.32
C ASN A 80 -27.85 -10.33 -48.17
N VAL A 81 -27.67 -9.19 -48.86
CA VAL A 81 -26.48 -8.35 -48.72
C VAL A 81 -26.35 -7.79 -47.30
N GLN A 82 -27.44 -7.35 -46.68
CA GLN A 82 -27.43 -6.85 -45.31
C GLN A 82 -27.11 -7.93 -44.27
N LEU A 83 -27.61 -9.15 -44.44
CA LEU A 83 -27.27 -10.32 -43.62
C LEU A 83 -25.78 -10.65 -43.71
N GLU A 84 -25.20 -10.63 -44.90
CA GLU A 84 -23.78 -10.87 -45.14
C GLU A 84 -22.92 -9.72 -44.57
N GLN A 85 -23.39 -8.47 -44.68
CA GLN A 85 -22.72 -7.32 -44.06
C GLN A 85 -22.70 -7.44 -42.54
N LEU A 86 -23.83 -7.77 -41.93
CA LEU A 86 -23.89 -7.97 -40.46
C LEU A 86 -22.91 -9.09 -40.04
N SER A 87 -22.92 -10.20 -40.74
CA SER A 87 -22.01 -11.33 -40.53
C SER A 87 -20.54 -10.92 -40.63
N THR A 88 -20.18 -10.16 -41.66
CA THR A 88 -18.80 -9.75 -41.93
C THR A 88 -18.31 -8.69 -40.94
N ILE A 89 -19.13 -7.67 -40.66
CA ILE A 89 -18.74 -6.55 -39.77
C ILE A 89 -18.48 -7.04 -38.33
N TYR A 90 -19.30 -7.98 -37.87
CA TYR A 90 -19.24 -8.46 -36.52
C TYR A 90 -18.53 -9.79 -36.32
N ASP A 91 -17.96 -10.34 -37.42
CA ASP A 91 -17.30 -11.66 -37.44
C ASP A 91 -18.22 -12.72 -36.81
N GLY A 92 -19.40 -12.86 -37.41
CA GLY A 92 -20.44 -13.66 -36.82
C GLY A 92 -21.28 -14.38 -37.88
N ARG A 93 -22.13 -15.27 -37.42
CA ARG A 93 -23.07 -16.06 -38.20
C ARG A 93 -24.48 -15.55 -37.98
N VAL A 94 -25.24 -15.35 -39.03
CA VAL A 94 -26.64 -14.96 -38.98
C VAL A 94 -27.48 -16.03 -39.64
N MET A 95 -28.49 -16.49 -38.92
CA MET A 95 -29.46 -17.48 -39.41
C MET A 95 -30.88 -16.94 -39.28
N ILE A 96 -31.69 -17.24 -40.30
CA ILE A 96 -33.13 -16.97 -40.29
C ILE A 96 -33.83 -18.31 -40.22
N ILE A 97 -34.71 -18.46 -39.25
CA ILE A 97 -35.41 -19.69 -38.88
C ILE A 97 -36.89 -19.41 -38.97
N ASP A 98 -37.66 -20.31 -39.60
CA ASP A 98 -39.12 -20.21 -39.68
C ASP A 98 -39.82 -20.72 -38.40
N GLU A 99 -41.15 -20.67 -38.39
CA GLU A 99 -41.97 -21.15 -37.26
C GLU A 99 -41.93 -22.67 -37.09
N GLU A 100 -41.49 -23.43 -38.10
CA GLU A 100 -41.32 -24.89 -38.10
C GLU A 100 -39.89 -25.30 -37.75
N PHE A 101 -39.06 -24.34 -37.29
CA PHE A 101 -37.66 -24.52 -36.90
C PHE A 101 -36.71 -24.85 -38.06
N HIS A 102 -37.07 -24.61 -39.33
CA HIS A 102 -36.18 -24.78 -40.44
C HIS A 102 -35.32 -23.53 -40.67
N ILE A 103 -34.06 -23.74 -40.97
CA ILE A 103 -33.13 -22.67 -41.31
C ILE A 103 -33.34 -22.29 -42.78
N ILE A 104 -33.99 -21.15 -42.98
CA ILE A 104 -34.28 -20.62 -44.35
C ILE A 104 -33.03 -20.00 -44.94
N LYS A 105 -32.25 -19.30 -44.13
CA LYS A 105 -30.99 -18.67 -44.56
C LYS A 105 -29.92 -18.83 -43.46
N ASP A 106 -28.71 -19.08 -43.90
CA ASP A 106 -27.50 -19.16 -43.09
C ASP A 106 -26.37 -18.45 -43.84
N THR A 107 -25.79 -17.41 -43.23
CA THR A 107 -24.69 -16.65 -43.86
C THR A 107 -23.44 -17.49 -44.09
N TYR A 108 -23.24 -18.55 -43.32
CA TYR A 108 -22.13 -19.49 -43.55
C TYR A 108 -22.46 -20.63 -44.50
N ASN A 109 -23.71 -20.75 -44.94
CA ASN A 109 -24.22 -21.80 -45.83
C ASN A 109 -23.94 -23.24 -45.35
N LEU A 110 -23.84 -23.46 -44.03
CA LEU A 110 -23.52 -24.77 -43.45
C LEU A 110 -24.77 -25.59 -43.14
N ASP A 111 -25.85 -24.94 -42.74
CA ASP A 111 -27.03 -25.58 -42.16
C ASP A 111 -28.34 -25.13 -42.84
N THR A 112 -28.32 -24.45 -43.97
CA THR A 112 -29.53 -24.06 -44.72
C THR A 112 -30.36 -25.29 -45.05
N GLY A 113 -31.66 -25.23 -44.77
CA GLY A 113 -32.62 -26.31 -44.98
C GLY A 113 -32.65 -27.37 -43.86
N LYS A 114 -31.77 -27.27 -42.86
CA LYS A 114 -31.80 -28.14 -41.68
C LYS A 114 -32.74 -27.57 -40.58
N THR A 115 -33.15 -28.46 -39.67
CA THR A 115 -33.96 -28.07 -38.50
C THR A 115 -33.03 -27.78 -37.33
N ILE A 116 -33.28 -26.65 -36.63
CA ILE A 116 -32.57 -26.28 -35.40
C ILE A 116 -33.58 -26.15 -34.25
N ILE A 117 -33.32 -26.90 -33.19
CA ILE A 117 -34.11 -26.85 -31.96
C ILE A 117 -33.17 -26.52 -30.82
N SER A 118 -33.22 -25.28 -30.34
CA SER A 118 -32.50 -24.83 -29.15
C SER A 118 -33.48 -24.13 -28.18
N GLU A 119 -33.11 -24.03 -26.94
CA GLU A 119 -33.93 -23.34 -25.91
C GLU A 119 -34.15 -21.88 -26.31
N GLU A 120 -33.12 -21.22 -26.82
CA GLU A 120 -33.13 -19.82 -27.23
C GLU A 120 -34.09 -19.59 -28.41
N VAL A 121 -34.09 -20.47 -29.41
CA VAL A 121 -34.99 -20.40 -30.56
C VAL A 121 -36.45 -20.66 -30.15
N ILE A 122 -36.70 -21.66 -29.28
CA ILE A 122 -38.07 -21.97 -28.81
C ILE A 122 -38.64 -20.77 -28.05
N LYS A 123 -37.90 -20.17 -27.13
CA LYS A 123 -38.34 -18.99 -26.40
C LYS A 123 -38.56 -17.78 -27.30
N SER A 124 -37.70 -17.64 -28.33
CA SER A 124 -37.84 -16.53 -29.26
C SER A 124 -39.06 -16.67 -30.18
N ILE A 125 -39.45 -17.90 -30.58
CA ILE A 125 -40.73 -18.13 -31.26
C ILE A 125 -41.92 -17.76 -30.37
N GLN A 126 -41.78 -17.89 -29.04
CA GLN A 126 -42.80 -17.44 -28.07
C GLN A 126 -42.85 -15.92 -27.90
N GLY A 127 -41.99 -15.19 -28.58
CA GLY A 127 -41.91 -13.73 -28.59
C GLY A 127 -40.89 -13.13 -27.65
N GLU A 128 -39.99 -13.93 -27.03
CA GLU A 128 -38.95 -13.45 -26.13
C GLU A 128 -37.67 -13.09 -26.92
N GLU A 129 -37.06 -11.95 -26.62
CA GLU A 129 -35.73 -11.61 -27.09
C GLU A 129 -34.72 -12.19 -26.13
N ILE A 130 -33.75 -12.96 -26.60
CA ILE A 130 -32.71 -13.56 -25.78
C ILE A 130 -31.34 -13.06 -26.27
N SER A 131 -30.49 -12.72 -25.31
CA SER A 131 -29.08 -12.42 -25.55
C SER A 131 -28.23 -13.08 -24.46
N LYS A 132 -27.23 -13.85 -24.88
CA LYS A 132 -26.37 -14.62 -24.00
C LYS A 132 -24.93 -14.42 -24.42
N TYR A 133 -24.08 -14.12 -23.44
CA TYR A 133 -22.64 -14.08 -23.62
C TYR A 133 -22.02 -15.37 -23.07
N ASP A 134 -21.33 -16.09 -23.90
CA ASP A 134 -20.52 -17.25 -23.52
C ASP A 134 -19.04 -16.84 -23.48
N SER A 135 -18.55 -16.59 -22.26
CA SER A 135 -17.16 -16.19 -22.04
C SER A 135 -16.17 -17.33 -22.29
N GLN A 136 -16.59 -18.60 -22.20
CA GLN A 136 -15.72 -19.75 -22.44
C GLN A 136 -15.45 -19.95 -23.91
N ASN A 137 -16.52 -19.90 -24.72
CA ASN A 137 -16.45 -20.09 -26.16
C ASN A 137 -16.29 -18.77 -26.92
N ARG A 138 -16.25 -17.65 -26.24
CA ARG A 138 -15.96 -16.29 -26.77
C ARG A 138 -16.93 -15.84 -27.84
N TYR A 139 -18.22 -16.04 -27.62
CA TYR A 139 -19.26 -15.54 -28.52
C TYR A 139 -20.45 -14.95 -27.77
N ILE A 140 -21.16 -14.06 -28.49
CA ILE A 140 -22.45 -13.53 -28.06
C ILE A 140 -23.49 -14.16 -29.00
N GLU A 141 -24.51 -14.80 -28.43
CA GLU A 141 -25.62 -15.34 -29.13
C GLU A 141 -26.89 -14.56 -28.85
N MET A 142 -27.63 -14.22 -29.88
CA MET A 142 -28.88 -13.47 -29.76
C MET A 142 -29.93 -14.10 -30.65
N THR A 143 -31.15 -14.18 -30.11
CA THR A 143 -32.35 -14.59 -30.90
C THR A 143 -33.40 -13.50 -30.75
N ILE A 144 -33.95 -13.09 -31.88
CA ILE A 144 -34.91 -12.01 -32.03
C ILE A 144 -36.12 -12.53 -32.80
N PRO A 145 -37.33 -12.40 -32.23
CA PRO A 145 -38.55 -12.86 -32.89
C PRO A 145 -38.87 -12.00 -34.15
N LEU A 146 -39.24 -12.62 -35.21
CA LEU A 146 -39.80 -11.98 -36.41
C LEU A 146 -41.31 -11.84 -36.19
N VAL A 147 -41.74 -10.67 -35.76
CA VAL A 147 -43.12 -10.43 -35.37
C VAL A 147 -43.90 -9.78 -36.51
N HIS A 148 -44.85 -10.49 -37.07
CA HIS A 148 -45.83 -9.95 -38.00
C HIS A 148 -47.03 -9.38 -37.23
N VAL A 149 -47.42 -8.16 -37.57
CA VAL A 149 -48.60 -7.50 -37.00
C VAL A 149 -49.65 -7.46 -38.07
N ASP A 150 -50.77 -8.14 -37.87
CA ASP A 150 -51.91 -8.13 -38.79
C ASP A 150 -52.51 -6.72 -38.80
N PRO A 151 -52.58 -6.03 -39.98
CA PRO A 151 -53.09 -4.67 -40.07
C PRO A 151 -54.59 -4.51 -39.69
N GLU A 152 -55.39 -5.58 -39.76
CA GLU A 152 -56.83 -5.51 -39.51
C GLU A 152 -57.20 -5.86 -38.03
N THR A 153 -56.41 -6.77 -37.42
CA THR A 153 -56.74 -7.30 -36.09
C THR A 153 -55.75 -6.83 -35.01
N GLU A 154 -54.69 -6.14 -35.37
CA GLU A 154 -53.56 -5.78 -34.49
C GLU A 154 -52.95 -6.96 -33.72
N ASN A 155 -53.28 -8.20 -34.14
CA ASN A 155 -52.73 -9.41 -33.52
C ASN A 155 -51.26 -9.57 -33.93
N LYS A 156 -50.42 -9.81 -32.91
CA LYS A 156 -49.00 -10.08 -33.11
C LYS A 156 -48.77 -11.59 -33.19
N ARG A 157 -48.16 -12.04 -34.27
CA ARG A 157 -47.75 -13.44 -34.44
C ARG A 157 -46.28 -13.49 -34.76
N THR A 158 -45.53 -14.33 -34.07
CA THR A 158 -44.12 -14.63 -34.45
C THR A 158 -44.16 -15.60 -35.62
N ILE A 159 -43.54 -15.22 -36.74
CA ILE A 159 -43.46 -15.99 -37.99
C ILE A 159 -42.09 -16.65 -38.19
N GLY A 160 -41.13 -16.37 -37.29
CA GLY A 160 -39.77 -16.92 -37.32
C GLY A 160 -38.86 -16.22 -36.35
N VAL A 161 -37.58 -16.52 -36.43
CA VAL A 161 -36.55 -16.00 -35.58
C VAL A 161 -35.32 -15.63 -36.38
N ILE A 162 -34.71 -14.48 -36.11
CA ILE A 162 -33.34 -14.19 -36.52
C ILE A 162 -32.40 -14.56 -35.39
N MET A 163 -31.46 -15.45 -35.63
CA MET A 163 -30.43 -15.87 -34.71
C MET A 163 -29.10 -15.31 -35.17
N VAL A 164 -28.41 -14.62 -34.27
CA VAL A 164 -27.11 -13.98 -34.55
C VAL A 164 -26.10 -14.49 -33.50
N SER A 165 -25.01 -15.08 -34.00
CA SER A 165 -23.92 -15.55 -33.18
C SER A 165 -22.62 -14.86 -33.61
N VAL A 166 -22.03 -14.04 -32.77
CA VAL A 166 -20.84 -13.23 -33.14
C VAL A 166 -19.66 -13.50 -32.19
N SER A 167 -18.49 -13.53 -32.79
CA SER A 167 -17.23 -13.71 -32.06
C SER A 167 -16.92 -12.48 -31.18
N THR A 168 -16.39 -12.75 -30.01
CA THR A 168 -15.81 -11.72 -29.10
C THR A 168 -14.28 -11.74 -29.12
N ASP A 169 -13.64 -12.40 -30.08
CA ASP A 169 -12.19 -12.49 -30.16
C ASP A 169 -11.51 -11.13 -30.24
N SER A 170 -12.09 -10.16 -30.95
CA SER A 170 -11.58 -8.79 -31.01
C SER A 170 -11.58 -8.10 -29.63
N ILE A 171 -12.59 -8.37 -28.79
CA ILE A 171 -12.68 -7.87 -27.42
C ILE A 171 -11.58 -8.53 -26.58
N ASN A 172 -11.41 -9.85 -26.70
CA ASN A 172 -10.40 -10.60 -25.96
C ASN A 172 -8.97 -10.20 -26.35
N LEU A 173 -8.68 -9.98 -27.64
CA LEU A 173 -7.38 -9.48 -28.09
C LEU A 173 -7.07 -8.10 -27.51
N ASN A 174 -8.05 -7.21 -27.46
CA ASN A 174 -7.89 -5.90 -26.84
C ASN A 174 -7.67 -6.01 -25.32
N LEU A 175 -8.36 -6.93 -24.64
CA LEU A 175 -8.14 -7.22 -23.22
C LEU A 175 -6.74 -7.74 -22.96
N GLU A 176 -6.23 -8.66 -23.74
CA GLU A 176 -4.87 -9.19 -23.62
C GLU A 176 -3.82 -8.08 -23.81
N TYR A 177 -4.04 -7.21 -24.81
CA TYR A 177 -3.17 -6.06 -25.06
C TYR A 177 -3.18 -5.07 -23.88
N LEU A 178 -4.35 -4.73 -23.36
CA LEU A 178 -4.50 -3.87 -22.18
C LEU A 178 -3.87 -4.52 -20.95
N ALA A 179 -4.10 -5.82 -20.72
CA ALA A 179 -3.53 -6.55 -19.58
C ALA A 179 -2.01 -6.57 -19.62
N ARG A 180 -1.40 -6.73 -20.80
CA ARG A 180 0.05 -6.67 -20.97
C ARG A 180 0.60 -5.27 -20.75
N ASN A 181 -0.03 -4.25 -21.33
CA ASN A 181 0.44 -2.87 -21.15
C ASN A 181 0.30 -2.38 -19.70
N THR A 182 -0.81 -2.68 -19.06
CA THR A 182 -1.01 -2.34 -17.63
C THR A 182 -0.02 -3.08 -16.73
N LEU A 183 0.35 -4.34 -17.06
CA LEU A 183 1.37 -5.08 -16.32
C LEU A 183 2.74 -4.41 -16.45
N VAL A 184 3.14 -3.97 -17.64
CA VAL A 184 4.41 -3.26 -17.85
C VAL A 184 4.42 -1.94 -17.07
N MET A 185 3.34 -1.16 -17.12
CA MET A 185 3.21 0.07 -16.34
C MET A 185 3.26 -0.19 -14.83
N GLU A 186 2.64 -1.27 -14.36
CA GLU A 186 2.66 -1.68 -12.97
C GLU A 186 4.08 -2.04 -12.50
N LEU A 187 4.85 -2.78 -13.31
CA LEU A 187 6.25 -3.09 -13.00
C LEU A 187 7.11 -1.83 -12.91
N ILE A 188 6.94 -0.87 -13.83
CA ILE A 188 7.63 0.41 -13.79
C ILE A 188 7.26 1.18 -12.51
N ALA A 189 5.97 1.21 -12.15
CA ALA A 189 5.49 1.87 -10.95
C ALA A 189 6.07 1.22 -9.67
N ILE A 190 6.14 -0.12 -9.61
CA ILE A 190 6.75 -0.85 -8.50
C ILE A 190 8.22 -0.45 -8.32
N VAL A 191 9.00 -0.42 -9.39
CA VAL A 191 10.41 0.01 -9.35
C VAL A 191 10.53 1.45 -8.85
N ALA A 192 9.69 2.36 -9.36
CA ALA A 192 9.66 3.75 -8.92
C ALA A 192 9.29 3.90 -7.44
N ILE A 193 8.30 3.13 -6.95
CA ILE A 193 7.89 3.12 -5.54
C ILE A 193 9.00 2.61 -4.64
N ILE A 194 9.71 1.54 -5.02
CA ILE A 194 10.84 1.00 -4.26
C ILE A 194 11.96 2.04 -4.19
N PHE A 195 12.28 2.69 -5.31
CA PHE A 195 13.31 3.72 -5.35
C PHE A 195 12.94 4.93 -4.49
N ALA A 196 11.73 5.46 -4.65
CA ALA A 196 11.23 6.59 -3.88
C ALA A 196 11.12 6.25 -2.38
N GLY A 197 10.60 5.07 -2.04
CA GLY A 197 10.48 4.60 -0.66
C GLY A 197 11.83 4.44 0.02
N THR A 198 12.84 3.92 -0.71
CA THR A 198 14.21 3.80 -0.22
C THR A 198 14.84 5.18 0.00
N PHE A 199 14.66 6.09 -0.95
CA PHE A 199 15.14 7.46 -0.84
C PHE A 199 14.53 8.17 0.37
N ILE A 200 13.21 8.14 0.52
CA ILE A 200 12.50 8.73 1.66
C ILE A 200 12.97 8.11 2.98
N ALA A 201 13.07 6.77 3.07
CA ALA A 201 13.48 6.09 4.28
C ALA A 201 14.91 6.45 4.72
N ILE A 202 15.85 6.61 3.76
CA ILE A 202 17.22 7.02 4.05
C ILE A 202 17.24 8.45 4.60
N HIS A 203 16.60 9.39 3.92
CA HIS A 203 16.59 10.80 4.33
C HIS A 203 15.82 11.02 5.64
N LEU A 204 14.71 10.32 5.85
CA LEU A 204 13.91 10.46 7.07
C LEU A 204 14.61 9.90 8.31
N VAL A 205 15.41 8.85 8.16
CA VAL A 205 16.05 8.17 9.30
C VAL A 205 17.47 8.67 9.55
N ALA A 206 18.12 9.32 8.57
CA ALA A 206 19.49 9.84 8.70
C ALA A 206 19.70 10.75 9.92
N PRO A 207 18.82 11.74 10.26
CA PRO A 207 18.99 12.60 11.42
C PRO A 207 18.99 11.86 12.74
N PHE A 208 18.19 10.81 12.87
CA PHE A 208 18.13 9.99 14.09
C PHE A 208 19.43 9.20 14.29
N HIS A 209 20.06 8.73 13.21
CA HIS A 209 21.37 8.10 13.29
C HIS A 209 22.47 9.10 13.68
N ALA A 210 22.41 10.32 13.13
CA ALA A 210 23.33 11.38 13.52
C ALA A 210 23.19 11.74 15.00
N MET A 211 21.94 11.83 15.51
CA MET A 211 21.66 12.05 16.94
C MET A 211 22.26 10.95 17.82
N ALA A 212 21.99 9.69 17.47
CA ALA A 212 22.49 8.55 18.24
C ALA A 212 24.03 8.55 18.31
N LYS A 213 24.68 8.84 17.18
CA LYS A 213 26.14 8.93 17.10
C LYS A 213 26.71 10.09 17.97
N SER A 214 26.10 11.29 17.87
CA SER A 214 26.54 12.43 18.67
C SER A 214 26.33 12.22 20.17
N ILE A 215 25.26 11.54 20.57
CA ILE A 215 25.03 11.15 21.96
C ILE A 215 26.10 10.19 22.46
N GLU A 216 26.52 9.22 21.65
CA GLU A 216 27.59 8.27 21.97
C GLU A 216 28.97 8.98 22.10
N GLU A 217 29.25 9.94 21.22
CA GLU A 217 30.47 10.76 21.27
C GLU A 217 30.53 11.61 22.54
N ILE A 218 29.42 12.21 22.99
CA ILE A 218 29.32 12.94 24.23
C ILE A 218 29.55 12.02 25.45
N GLN A 219 28.97 10.81 25.42
CA GLN A 219 29.13 9.85 26.51
C GLN A 219 30.56 9.35 26.67
N THR A 220 31.35 9.27 25.59
CA THR A 220 32.77 8.85 25.61
C THR A 220 33.74 9.98 25.95
N GLY A 221 33.26 11.19 26.19
CA GLY A 221 34.06 12.33 26.57
C GLY A 221 34.77 13.04 25.43
N TYR A 222 34.48 12.69 24.20
CA TYR A 222 35.05 13.32 22.99
C TYR A 222 34.22 14.51 22.45
N GLY A 223 33.06 14.79 23.03
CA GLY A 223 32.17 15.85 22.58
C GLY A 223 31.85 16.85 23.70
N ASP A 224 32.38 18.05 23.60
CA ASP A 224 32.04 19.19 24.49
C ASP A 224 30.91 20.05 23.89
N ASP A 225 30.44 19.69 22.69
CA ASP A 225 29.48 20.47 21.94
C ASP A 225 28.03 20.01 22.13
N ALA A 226 27.16 21.01 22.29
CA ALA A 226 25.73 20.81 22.32
C ALA A 226 25.26 20.08 21.03
N LEU A 227 24.31 19.18 21.17
CA LEU A 227 23.68 18.47 20.05
C LEU A 227 23.01 19.49 19.12
N LYS A 228 23.50 19.62 17.88
CA LYS A 228 22.96 20.54 16.85
C LYS A 228 22.58 19.76 15.60
N ILE A 229 21.33 19.29 15.54
CA ILE A 229 20.77 18.63 14.35
C ILE A 229 19.50 19.38 13.97
N ASP A 230 19.59 20.11 12.86
CA ASP A 230 18.48 20.92 12.32
C ASP A 230 17.92 20.24 11.06
N ALA A 231 17.17 19.14 11.25
CA ALA A 231 16.54 18.41 10.14
C ALA A 231 15.02 18.54 10.19
N TYR A 232 14.41 18.28 11.32
CA TYR A 232 12.96 18.36 11.52
C TYR A 232 12.67 19.11 12.84
N THR A 233 11.46 19.65 12.96
CA THR A 233 10.97 20.30 14.17
C THR A 233 11.10 19.38 15.39
N GLU A 234 10.75 18.11 15.21
CA GLU A 234 10.80 17.08 16.27
C GLU A 234 12.23 16.77 16.70
N THR A 235 13.15 16.63 15.75
CA THR A 235 14.58 16.39 16.05
C THR A 235 15.19 17.59 16.76
N ARG A 236 14.84 18.82 16.37
CA ARG A 236 15.27 20.05 17.05
C ARG A 236 14.78 20.09 18.50
N GLN A 237 13.50 19.80 18.74
CA GLN A 237 12.93 19.75 20.08
C GLN A 237 13.62 18.71 20.97
N ILE A 238 13.94 17.54 20.41
CA ILE A 238 14.68 16.50 21.15
C ILE A 238 16.08 17.00 21.49
N CYS A 239 16.81 17.61 20.54
CA CYS A 239 18.13 18.19 20.78
C CYS A 239 18.11 19.27 21.88
N GLU A 240 17.12 20.16 21.85
CA GLU A 240 16.96 21.20 22.89
C GLU A 240 16.73 20.60 24.29
N LYS A 241 15.85 19.60 24.39
CA LYS A 241 15.59 18.91 25.67
C LYS A 241 16.80 18.16 26.16
N PHE A 242 17.52 17.50 25.25
CA PHE A 242 18.75 16.79 25.59
C PHE A 242 19.85 17.74 26.05
N ASN A 243 20.09 18.85 25.33
CA ASN A 243 21.07 19.87 25.70
C ASN A 243 20.75 20.50 27.08
N LYS A 244 19.47 20.73 27.38
CA LYS A 244 19.04 21.18 28.72
C LYS A 244 19.36 20.16 29.80
N MET A 245 19.22 18.87 29.51
CA MET A 245 19.58 17.80 30.44
C MET A 245 21.10 17.74 30.66
N LEU A 246 21.90 17.81 29.57
CA LEU A 246 23.36 17.87 29.65
C LEU A 246 23.84 19.07 30.51
N GLY A 247 23.27 20.25 30.26
CA GLY A 247 23.59 21.45 31.07
C GLY A 247 23.32 21.26 32.55
N ARG A 248 22.21 20.61 32.91
CA ARG A 248 21.92 20.29 34.33
C ARG A 248 22.90 19.28 34.93
N MET A 249 23.27 18.25 34.14
CA MET A 249 24.28 17.27 34.58
C MET A 249 25.62 17.91 34.83
N LYS A 250 26.07 18.84 33.96
CA LYS A 250 27.33 19.56 34.10
C LYS A 250 27.32 20.41 35.38
N VAL A 251 26.24 21.15 35.62
CA VAL A 251 26.09 21.94 36.89
C VAL A 251 26.16 21.05 38.11
N LEU A 252 25.54 19.88 38.09
CA LEU A 252 25.57 18.92 39.20
C LEU A 252 26.96 18.33 39.39
N ASP A 253 27.69 18.03 38.33
CA ASP A 253 29.05 17.49 38.42
C ASP A 253 30.04 18.55 38.92
N ASP A 254 29.95 19.79 38.43
CA ASP A 254 30.74 20.93 38.90
C ASP A 254 30.46 21.18 40.39
N SER A 255 29.21 21.19 40.82
CA SER A 255 28.81 21.34 42.22
C SER A 255 29.34 20.22 43.11
N ARG A 256 29.29 18.96 42.59
CA ARG A 256 29.86 17.82 43.32
C ARG A 256 31.38 17.93 43.47
N GLN A 257 32.07 18.39 42.43
CA GLN A 257 33.50 18.54 42.42
C GLN A 257 33.94 19.68 43.37
N GLU A 258 33.20 20.80 43.36
CA GLU A 258 33.39 21.91 44.32
C GLU A 258 33.13 21.44 45.74
N PHE A 259 32.05 20.69 45.98
CA PHE A 259 31.75 20.11 47.28
C PHE A 259 32.90 19.22 47.79
N VAL A 260 33.38 18.26 46.96
CA VAL A 260 34.51 17.38 47.34
C VAL A 260 35.78 18.18 47.64
N SER A 261 36.07 19.20 46.82
CA SER A 261 37.23 20.07 47.02
C SER A 261 37.14 20.83 48.34
N ASN A 262 35.99 21.47 48.60
CA ASN A 262 35.77 22.25 49.81
C ASN A 262 35.85 21.39 51.09
N VAL A 263 35.19 20.23 51.07
CA VAL A 263 35.26 19.25 52.18
C VAL A 263 36.69 18.79 52.40
N SER A 264 37.43 18.49 51.32
CA SER A 264 38.83 18.07 51.48
C SER A 264 39.72 19.15 52.09
N HIS A 265 39.48 20.41 51.71
CA HIS A 265 40.22 21.54 52.29
C HIS A 265 39.85 21.79 53.78
N GLU A 266 38.54 21.77 54.12
CA GLU A 266 38.04 21.99 55.46
C GLU A 266 38.49 20.88 56.44
N LEU A 267 38.59 19.62 55.96
CA LEU A 267 39.11 18.51 56.79
C LEU A 267 40.63 18.47 56.87
N LYS A 268 41.37 18.96 55.89
CA LYS A 268 42.85 18.92 55.91
C LYS A 268 43.45 19.85 56.98
N THR A 269 42.87 21.00 57.15
CA THR A 269 43.39 22.02 58.08
C THR A 269 43.41 21.52 59.54
N PRO A 270 42.31 21.07 60.15
CA PRO A 270 42.28 20.56 61.48
C PRO A 270 43.08 19.28 61.69
N LEU A 271 43.05 18.36 60.68
CA LEU A 271 43.90 17.16 60.72
C LEU A 271 45.39 17.51 60.77
N THR A 272 45.81 18.57 60.04
CA THR A 272 47.19 19.07 60.08
C THR A 272 47.50 19.66 61.45
N SER A 273 46.57 20.43 62.08
CA SER A 273 46.72 21.00 63.42
C SER A 273 46.88 19.90 64.48
N MET A 274 45.97 18.89 64.45
CA MET A 274 46.07 17.74 65.34
C MET A 274 47.40 16.99 65.20
N LYS A 275 47.88 16.83 63.97
CA LYS A 275 49.15 16.19 63.69
C LYS A 275 50.31 16.98 64.24
N VAL A 276 50.34 18.29 64.09
CA VAL A 276 51.36 19.16 64.66
C VAL A 276 51.39 19.10 66.19
N LEU A 277 50.21 19.11 66.82
CA LEU A 277 50.10 18.97 68.30
C LEU A 277 50.62 17.59 68.73
N ALA A 278 50.23 16.50 68.05
CA ALA A 278 50.69 15.16 68.37
C ALA A 278 52.21 14.98 68.15
N ASP A 279 52.78 15.52 67.06
CA ASP A 279 54.19 15.46 66.77
C ASP A 279 55.00 16.31 67.81
N SER A 280 54.46 17.45 68.24
CA SER A 280 55.08 18.30 69.26
C SER A 280 55.20 17.58 70.56
N ILE A 281 54.13 16.90 71.02
CA ILE A 281 54.14 16.17 72.28
C ILE A 281 55.10 14.97 72.21
N ASN A 282 55.16 14.26 71.05
CA ASN A 282 56.03 13.13 70.94
C ASN A 282 57.52 13.49 70.85
N SER A 283 57.86 14.73 70.57
CA SER A 283 59.26 15.21 70.48
C SER A 283 59.80 15.75 71.86
N MET A 284 58.98 15.81 72.85
CA MET A 284 59.39 16.30 74.21
C MET A 284 59.82 15.15 75.08
N GLU A 285 61.11 15.13 75.56
CA GLU A 285 61.69 14.07 76.42
C GLU A 285 61.39 14.32 77.90
N ASP A 286 60.71 15.03 78.48
CA ASP A 286 60.39 15.21 79.92
C ASP A 286 59.34 16.34 80.15
N ALA A 287 58.26 16.33 79.36
CA ALA A 287 57.20 17.32 79.51
C ALA A 287 56.41 17.09 80.84
N PRO A 288 55.97 18.15 81.54
CA PRO A 288 55.08 18.04 82.67
C PRO A 288 53.74 17.39 82.32
N VAL A 289 53.16 16.63 83.27
CA VAL A 289 51.89 15.92 83.06
C VAL A 289 50.77 16.88 82.69
N GLU A 290 50.78 18.08 83.24
CA GLU A 290 49.82 19.14 82.92
C GLU A 290 49.86 19.56 81.48
N LEU A 291 51.04 19.58 80.83
CA LEU A 291 51.21 19.92 79.43
C LEU A 291 50.67 18.80 78.53
N TYR A 292 50.87 17.53 78.89
CA TYR A 292 50.24 16.41 78.15
C TYR A 292 48.72 16.48 78.25
N GLN A 293 48.15 16.84 79.37
CA GLN A 293 46.69 16.97 79.51
C GLN A 293 46.14 18.13 78.68
N GLU A 294 46.86 19.27 78.60
CA GLU A 294 46.47 20.43 77.78
C GLU A 294 46.42 20.05 76.29
N PHE A 295 47.50 19.46 75.77
CA PHE A 295 47.55 19.06 74.33
C PHE A 295 46.52 17.96 73.95
N MET A 296 46.29 16.99 74.88
CA MET A 296 45.25 15.97 74.69
C MET A 296 43.84 16.57 74.69
N SER A 297 43.63 17.61 75.53
CA SER A 297 42.37 18.36 75.53
C SER A 297 42.16 19.13 74.23
N ASP A 298 43.23 19.76 73.72
CA ASP A 298 43.16 20.52 72.47
C ASP A 298 42.91 19.59 71.25
N ILE A 299 43.56 18.41 71.20
CA ILE A 299 43.29 17.38 70.22
C ILE A 299 41.83 16.91 70.32
N GLY A 300 41.32 16.68 71.51
CA GLY A 300 39.93 16.27 71.78
C GLY A 300 38.93 17.33 71.28
N ASN A 301 39.18 18.59 71.55
CA ASN A 301 38.34 19.69 71.08
C ASN A 301 38.31 19.80 69.58
N GLU A 302 39.43 19.53 68.90
CA GLU A 302 39.50 19.59 67.47
C GLU A 302 38.80 18.37 66.77
N VAL A 303 38.87 17.19 67.41
CA VAL A 303 38.09 15.99 66.99
C VAL A 303 36.59 16.23 67.12
N ASP A 304 36.15 16.83 68.20
CA ASP A 304 34.72 17.16 68.42
C ASP A 304 34.23 18.20 67.40
N ARG A 305 35.07 19.18 67.06
CA ARG A 305 34.79 20.16 66.00
C ARG A 305 34.67 19.53 64.66
N GLU A 306 35.59 18.62 64.26
CA GLU A 306 35.55 17.87 63.01
C GLU A 306 34.32 17.01 62.96
N THR A 307 33.97 16.29 63.97
CA THR A 307 32.77 15.45 64.05
C THR A 307 31.51 16.27 63.82
N LYS A 308 31.46 17.50 64.37
CA LYS A 308 30.32 18.39 64.09
C LYS A 308 30.26 18.86 62.65
N ILE A 309 31.40 19.24 62.04
CA ILE A 309 31.48 19.64 60.66
C ILE A 309 31.00 18.51 59.75
N ILE A 310 31.45 17.25 59.97
CA ILE A 310 31.03 16.08 59.19
C ILE A 310 29.53 15.84 59.31
N ASN A 311 28.98 15.95 60.55
CA ASN A 311 27.53 15.77 60.71
C ASN A 311 26.69 16.87 60.03
N ASP A 312 27.15 18.11 60.05
CA ASP A 312 26.50 19.24 59.38
C ASP A 312 26.56 19.11 57.86
N LEU A 313 27.62 18.47 57.29
CA LEU A 313 27.76 18.19 55.90
C LEU A 313 26.89 17.01 55.41
N MET A 314 26.51 16.11 56.35
CA MET A 314 25.71 14.92 56.04
C MET A 314 24.20 15.12 56.28
N SER A 315 23.79 16.23 56.89
CA SER A 315 22.37 16.57 57.16
C SER A 315 21.75 17.37 56.01
#